data_b00a230a70f19d0f11385f6413640dd1
#
_entry.id   b00a230a70f19d0f11385f6413640dd1
#
_cell.length_a   1.000
_cell.length_b   1.000
_cell.length_c   1.000
_cell.angle_alpha   90.00
_cell.angle_beta   90.00
_cell.angle_gamma   90.00
#
_symmetry.space_group_name_H-M   'P 1'
#
loop_
_entity.id
_entity.type
_entity.pdbx_description
1 polymer ?
#
loop_
_entity_poly.entity_id
_entity_poly.type
_entity_poly.pdbx_seq_one_letter_code
_entity_poly.pdbx_strand_id
1 'polypeptide(L)'
;TMALTNLTDKEVFEALLAHGSDVNYYGVDGNTPLMLASAYQSDPEVVKLLLAHGAKIDAINDEGQTALMFAVVSNPNPQVLKALLDGGASVNLEDERGNTAFILASLKLKDSRFLDLLTLYGADIYHKNRDGKDALALVKEVSQQIENAKDAAAGN
;
A
#
# COMPACT_ATOMS: atom_id res chain seq x y z
N THR A 1 -17.74 31.16 -2.45
CA THR A 1 -16.73 30.46 -3.24
C THR A 1 -15.34 30.42 -2.56
N MET A 2 -15.14 31.02 -1.39
CA MET A 2 -13.84 31.05 -0.67
C MET A 2 -13.72 30.06 0.50
N ALA A 3 -14.74 29.25 0.77
CA ALA A 3 -14.74 28.35 1.96
C ALA A 3 -14.10 26.97 1.71
N LEU A 4 -13.76 26.64 0.47
CA LEU A 4 -13.19 25.30 0.13
C LEU A 4 -11.66 25.23 0.13
N THR A 5 -10.98 26.37 0.31
CA THR A 5 -9.52 26.42 0.19
C THR A 5 -8.74 26.11 1.47
N ASN A 6 -9.42 25.85 2.58
CA ASN A 6 -8.80 25.57 3.89
C ASN A 6 -9.30 24.28 4.57
N LEU A 7 -10.04 23.43 3.85
CA LEU A 7 -10.45 22.13 4.41
C LEU A 7 -9.27 21.15 4.36
N THR A 8 -9.03 20.46 5.44
CA THR A 8 -8.12 19.32 5.43
C THR A 8 -8.69 18.18 4.59
N ASP A 9 -7.84 17.33 4.03
CA ASP A 9 -8.30 16.17 3.26
C ASP A 9 -9.32 15.34 4.05
N LYS A 10 -9.10 15.19 5.36
CA LYS A 10 -10.02 14.50 6.27
C LYS A 10 -11.42 15.13 6.25
N GLU A 11 -11.52 16.46 6.38
CA GLU A 11 -12.81 17.18 6.37
C GLU A 11 -13.54 17.03 5.03
N VAL A 12 -12.79 16.97 3.91
CA VAL A 12 -13.38 16.69 2.59
C VAL A 12 -13.96 15.27 2.55
N PHE A 13 -13.24 14.27 3.03
CA PHE A 13 -13.74 12.90 3.11
C PHE A 13 -14.94 12.79 4.04
N GLU A 14 -14.90 13.44 5.20
CA GLU A 14 -16.03 13.48 6.13
C GLU A 14 -17.30 14.05 5.47
N ALA A 15 -17.17 15.16 4.73
CA ALA A 15 -18.28 15.78 4.02
C ALA A 15 -18.85 14.87 2.92
N LEU A 16 -17.99 14.22 2.14
CA LEU A 16 -18.41 13.28 1.09
C LEU A 16 -19.17 12.09 1.66
N LEU A 17 -18.66 11.50 2.73
CA LEU A 17 -19.31 10.36 3.40
C LEU A 17 -20.62 10.75 4.08
N ALA A 18 -20.68 11.93 4.70
CA ALA A 18 -21.91 12.46 5.31
C ALA A 18 -23.03 12.69 4.27
N HIS A 19 -22.67 12.93 3.01
CA HIS A 19 -23.63 13.12 1.90
C HIS A 19 -23.99 11.80 1.18
N GLY A 20 -23.61 10.64 1.74
CA GLY A 20 -23.99 9.32 1.25
C GLY A 20 -23.14 8.78 0.10
N SER A 21 -21.92 9.27 -0.05
CA SER A 21 -20.96 8.68 -1.01
C SER A 21 -20.67 7.21 -0.65
N ASP A 22 -20.61 6.35 -1.66
CA ASP A 22 -20.28 4.92 -1.46
C ASP A 22 -18.80 4.78 -1.09
N VAL A 23 -18.55 4.40 0.15
CA VAL A 23 -17.19 4.16 0.68
C VAL A 23 -16.48 3.00 -0.01
N ASN A 24 -17.23 2.11 -0.65
CA ASN A 24 -16.71 0.93 -1.36
C ASN A 24 -16.85 1.02 -2.89
N TYR A 25 -17.01 2.23 -3.42
CA TYR A 25 -17.08 2.45 -4.86
C TYR A 25 -15.80 1.93 -5.55
N TYR A 26 -15.98 1.15 -6.62
CA TYR A 26 -14.89 0.70 -7.47
C TYR A 26 -14.73 1.69 -8.64
N GLY A 27 -13.65 2.43 -8.62
CA GLY A 27 -13.29 3.39 -9.67
C GLY A 27 -12.50 2.76 -10.81
N VAL A 28 -11.66 3.57 -11.43
CA VAL A 28 -10.77 3.12 -12.52
C VAL A 28 -9.84 2.01 -12.01
N ASP A 29 -9.64 0.97 -12.82
CA ASP A 29 -8.82 -0.21 -12.50
C ASP A 29 -9.28 -0.97 -11.24
N GLY A 30 -10.55 -0.81 -10.86
CA GLY A 30 -11.10 -1.44 -9.66
C GLY A 30 -10.62 -0.85 -8.34
N ASN A 31 -10.00 0.32 -8.35
CA ASN A 31 -9.47 0.94 -7.14
C ASN A 31 -10.60 1.49 -6.24
N THR A 32 -10.53 1.20 -4.95
CA THR A 32 -11.46 1.73 -3.94
C THR A 32 -10.93 3.05 -3.35
N PRO A 33 -11.82 3.86 -2.72
CA PRO A 33 -11.38 5.05 -2.00
C PRO A 33 -10.31 4.75 -0.94
N LEU A 34 -10.40 3.60 -0.25
CA LEU A 34 -9.41 3.20 0.75
C LEU A 34 -8.03 2.94 0.12
N MET A 35 -7.96 2.32 -1.06
CA MET A 35 -6.70 2.10 -1.79
C MET A 35 -6.05 3.42 -2.16
N LEU A 36 -6.82 4.37 -2.71
CA LEU A 36 -6.31 5.68 -3.10
C LEU A 36 -5.88 6.51 -1.89
N ALA A 37 -6.65 6.49 -0.81
CA ALA A 37 -6.26 7.15 0.44
C ALA A 37 -4.97 6.54 1.01
N SER A 38 -4.85 5.22 0.97
CA SER A 38 -3.65 4.51 1.46
C SER A 38 -2.40 4.84 0.65
N ALA A 39 -2.54 5.14 -0.63
CA ALA A 39 -1.42 5.53 -1.49
C ALA A 39 -1.00 6.99 -1.32
N TYR A 40 -1.97 7.89 -1.21
CA TYR A 40 -1.73 9.33 -1.43
C TYR A 40 -1.99 10.22 -0.21
N GLN A 41 -2.73 9.74 0.80
CA GLN A 41 -2.98 10.53 2.00
C GLN A 41 -1.86 10.33 3.02
N SER A 42 -1.25 11.42 3.48
CA SER A 42 -0.22 11.36 4.51
C SER A 42 -0.80 11.27 5.92
N ASP A 43 -2.07 11.63 6.09
CA ASP A 43 -2.76 11.57 7.38
C ASP A 43 -3.44 10.21 7.57
N PRO A 44 -2.99 9.37 8.53
CA PRO A 44 -3.60 8.08 8.81
C PRO A 44 -5.06 8.17 9.29
N GLU A 45 -5.49 9.33 9.75
CA GLU A 45 -6.88 9.54 10.19
C GLU A 45 -7.89 9.41 9.04
N VAL A 46 -7.50 9.70 7.79
CA VAL A 46 -8.34 9.47 6.61
C VAL A 46 -8.62 7.97 6.43
N VAL A 47 -7.60 7.12 6.59
CA VAL A 47 -7.77 5.66 6.53
C VAL A 47 -8.70 5.18 7.62
N LYS A 48 -8.51 5.63 8.86
CA LYS A 48 -9.37 5.28 10.00
C LYS A 48 -10.82 5.73 9.76
N LEU A 49 -11.02 6.91 9.20
CA LEU A 49 -12.34 7.44 8.85
C LEU A 49 -13.05 6.55 7.84
N LEU A 50 -12.38 6.16 6.76
CA LEU A 50 -12.96 5.27 5.75
C LEU A 50 -13.33 3.90 6.34
N LEU A 51 -12.46 3.33 7.18
CA LEU A 51 -12.73 2.07 7.87
C LEU A 51 -13.94 2.19 8.83
N ALA A 52 -14.04 3.31 9.57
CA ALA A 52 -15.18 3.57 10.45
C ALA A 52 -16.51 3.68 9.69
N HIS A 53 -16.49 4.08 8.42
CA HIS A 53 -17.66 4.13 7.53
C HIS A 53 -17.88 2.85 6.72
N GLY A 54 -17.21 1.75 7.05
CA GLY A 54 -17.43 0.43 6.47
C GLY A 54 -16.64 0.14 5.19
N ALA A 55 -15.50 0.82 4.97
CA ALA A 55 -14.60 0.45 3.89
C ALA A 55 -14.12 -0.99 4.06
N LYS A 56 -14.19 -1.77 2.97
CA LYS A 56 -13.70 -3.16 2.94
C LYS A 56 -12.18 -3.15 2.88
N ILE A 57 -11.55 -3.49 4.00
CA ILE A 57 -10.10 -3.36 4.17
C ILE A 57 -9.29 -4.26 3.24
N ASP A 58 -9.80 -5.45 2.95
CA ASP A 58 -9.17 -6.46 2.10
C ASP A 58 -9.76 -6.52 0.68
N ALA A 59 -10.49 -5.48 0.25
CA ALA A 59 -10.93 -5.36 -1.14
C ALA A 59 -9.72 -5.38 -2.07
N ILE A 60 -9.88 -6.01 -3.23
CA ILE A 60 -8.85 -6.11 -4.26
C ILE A 60 -9.28 -5.35 -5.52
N ASN A 61 -8.33 -4.75 -6.20
CA ASN A 61 -8.52 -4.14 -7.51
C ASN A 61 -8.35 -5.16 -8.64
N ASP A 62 -8.37 -4.70 -9.90
CA ASP A 62 -8.24 -5.56 -11.09
C ASP A 62 -6.90 -6.31 -11.17
N GLU A 63 -5.86 -5.85 -10.45
CA GLU A 63 -4.55 -6.51 -10.35
C GLU A 63 -4.37 -7.36 -9.07
N GLY A 64 -5.46 -7.57 -8.31
CA GLY A 64 -5.42 -8.30 -7.05
C GLY A 64 -4.78 -7.52 -5.89
N GLN A 65 -4.58 -6.22 -6.04
CA GLN A 65 -3.89 -5.40 -5.04
C GLN A 65 -4.87 -4.92 -3.95
N THR A 66 -4.38 -4.88 -2.71
CA THR A 66 -5.11 -4.39 -1.54
C THR A 66 -4.67 -2.97 -1.15
N ALA A 67 -5.44 -2.30 -0.29
CA ALA A 67 -5.05 -1.01 0.29
C ALA A 67 -3.70 -1.09 1.02
N LEU A 68 -3.40 -2.21 1.69
CA LEU A 68 -2.12 -2.44 2.34
C LEU A 68 -0.94 -2.40 1.34
N MET A 69 -1.12 -3.00 0.16
CA MET A 69 -0.11 -2.96 -0.91
C MET A 69 0.08 -1.55 -1.46
N PHE A 70 -0.99 -0.79 -1.63
CA PHE A 70 -0.92 0.63 -2.02
C PHE A 70 -0.12 1.45 -1.01
N ALA A 71 -0.33 1.23 0.29
CA ALA A 71 0.42 1.92 1.34
C ALA A 71 1.94 1.64 1.24
N VAL A 72 2.34 0.39 1.05
CA VAL A 72 3.77 0.05 0.95
C VAL A 72 4.42 0.51 -0.35
N VAL A 73 3.67 0.56 -1.44
CA VAL A 73 4.23 0.94 -2.76
C VAL A 73 4.36 2.45 -2.91
N SER A 74 3.37 3.20 -2.48
CA SER A 74 3.24 4.63 -2.83
C SER A 74 3.32 5.59 -1.65
N ASN A 75 2.99 5.17 -0.43
CA ASN A 75 2.93 6.09 0.70
C ASN A 75 4.28 6.15 1.45
N PRO A 76 4.84 7.34 1.67
CA PRO A 76 6.06 7.49 2.45
C PRO A 76 5.86 7.42 3.97
N ASN A 77 4.62 7.51 4.46
CA ASN A 77 4.33 7.55 5.89
C ASN A 77 3.96 6.15 6.42
N PRO A 78 4.81 5.51 7.25
CA PRO A 78 4.51 4.20 7.82
C PRO A 78 3.31 4.19 8.77
N GLN A 79 2.85 5.34 9.26
CA GLN A 79 1.65 5.42 10.10
C GLN A 79 0.36 5.11 9.32
N VAL A 80 0.34 5.34 8.01
CA VAL A 80 -0.77 4.94 7.14
C VAL A 80 -0.83 3.40 7.04
N LEU A 81 0.32 2.75 6.84
CA LEU A 81 0.44 1.29 6.88
C LEU A 81 -0.03 0.75 8.24
N LYS A 82 0.43 1.37 9.33
CA LYS A 82 0.04 0.97 10.69
C LYS A 82 -1.46 1.08 10.91
N ALA A 83 -2.11 2.14 10.42
CA ALA A 83 -3.56 2.31 10.53
C ALA A 83 -4.34 1.18 9.84
N LEU A 84 -3.88 0.71 8.69
CA LEU A 84 -4.47 -0.45 8.00
C LEU A 84 -4.27 -1.74 8.80
N LEU A 85 -3.07 -1.98 9.29
CA LEU A 85 -2.75 -3.17 10.09
C LEU A 85 -3.55 -3.20 11.41
N ASP A 86 -3.64 -2.07 12.11
CA ASP A 86 -4.47 -1.92 13.33
C ASP A 86 -5.97 -2.12 13.01
N GLY A 87 -6.41 -1.75 11.82
CA GLY A 87 -7.76 -1.97 11.33
C GLY A 87 -8.09 -3.42 10.93
N GLY A 88 -7.09 -4.31 10.95
CA GLY A 88 -7.27 -5.74 10.68
C GLY A 88 -6.96 -6.16 9.24
N ALA A 89 -6.19 -5.37 8.48
CA ALA A 89 -5.78 -5.77 7.14
C ALA A 89 -5.04 -7.12 7.14
N SER A 90 -5.40 -7.99 6.21
CA SER A 90 -4.75 -9.30 6.02
C SER A 90 -3.38 -9.11 5.39
N VAL A 91 -2.32 -9.38 6.17
CA VAL A 91 -0.93 -9.04 5.82
C VAL A 91 -0.34 -9.91 4.71
N ASN A 92 -0.86 -11.12 4.52
CA ASN A 92 -0.32 -12.13 3.60
C ASN A 92 -1.15 -12.33 2.32
N LEU A 93 -2.07 -11.42 1.98
CA LEU A 93 -2.78 -11.47 0.71
C LEU A 93 -1.81 -11.24 -0.45
N GLU A 94 -2.10 -11.86 -1.58
CA GLU A 94 -1.28 -11.85 -2.78
C GLU A 94 -1.95 -11.05 -3.89
N ASP A 95 -1.14 -10.31 -4.64
CA ASP A 95 -1.55 -9.74 -5.92
C ASP A 95 -1.56 -10.80 -7.03
N GLU A 96 -1.90 -10.42 -8.27
CA GLU A 96 -1.92 -11.35 -9.42
C GLU A 96 -0.58 -12.02 -9.72
N ARG A 97 0.53 -11.44 -9.26
CA ARG A 97 1.88 -12.00 -9.41
C ARG A 97 2.29 -12.88 -8.23
N GLY A 98 1.41 -13.02 -7.24
CA GLY A 98 1.70 -13.74 -5.99
C GLY A 98 2.57 -12.94 -5.04
N ASN A 99 2.70 -11.63 -5.21
CA ASN A 99 3.47 -10.80 -4.29
C ASN A 99 2.60 -10.39 -3.10
N THR A 100 3.16 -10.52 -1.91
CA THR A 100 2.59 -9.98 -0.67
C THR A 100 3.06 -8.54 -0.44
N ALA A 101 2.42 -7.83 0.48
CA ALA A 101 2.88 -6.49 0.90
C ALA A 101 4.35 -6.50 1.37
N PHE A 102 4.81 -7.57 2.03
CA PHE A 102 6.21 -7.71 2.46
C PHE A 102 7.18 -7.76 1.26
N ILE A 103 6.87 -8.55 0.24
CA ILE A 103 7.65 -8.61 -1.01
C ILE A 103 7.70 -7.24 -1.67
N LEU A 104 6.56 -6.57 -1.82
CA LEU A 104 6.49 -5.25 -2.45
C LEU A 104 7.27 -4.19 -1.66
N ALA A 105 7.17 -4.19 -0.32
CA ALA A 105 7.95 -3.29 0.53
C ALA A 105 9.45 -3.52 0.38
N SER A 106 9.88 -4.78 0.31
CA SER A 106 11.29 -5.15 0.11
C SER A 106 11.82 -4.67 -1.25
N LEU A 107 11.04 -4.85 -2.32
CA LEU A 107 11.40 -4.40 -3.67
C LEU A 107 11.50 -2.88 -3.80
N LYS A 108 10.67 -2.14 -3.06
CA LYS A 108 10.71 -0.67 -3.04
C LYS A 108 11.84 -0.12 -2.18
N LEU A 109 12.65 -0.98 -1.55
CA LEU A 109 13.71 -0.59 -0.62
C LEU A 109 13.21 0.41 0.43
N LYS A 110 12.01 0.17 0.91
CA LYS A 110 11.40 0.99 1.95
C LYS A 110 12.27 0.96 3.22
N ASP A 111 12.17 2.02 4.01
CA ASP A 111 12.87 2.02 5.28
C ASP A 111 12.38 0.85 6.18
N SER A 112 13.21 0.45 7.11
CA SER A 112 12.97 -0.73 7.93
C SER A 112 11.64 -0.68 8.69
N ARG A 113 11.11 0.51 8.98
CA ARG A 113 9.84 0.67 9.70
C ARG A 113 8.66 -0.01 9.00
N PHE A 114 8.64 -0.02 7.65
CA PHE A 114 7.61 -0.72 6.88
C PHE A 114 7.74 -2.23 7.05
N LEU A 115 8.96 -2.77 6.91
CA LEU A 115 9.23 -4.20 7.07
C LEU A 115 9.01 -4.66 8.52
N ASP A 116 9.44 -3.85 9.49
CA ASP A 116 9.24 -4.14 10.93
C ASP A 116 7.75 -4.21 11.28
N LEU A 117 6.94 -3.26 10.79
CA LEU A 117 5.49 -3.29 10.96
C LEU A 117 4.85 -4.53 10.35
N LEU A 118 5.16 -4.84 9.10
CA LEU A 118 4.62 -6.03 8.44
C LEU A 118 4.99 -7.31 9.18
N THR A 119 6.24 -7.42 9.62
CA THR A 119 6.72 -8.58 10.39
C THR A 119 6.02 -8.67 11.74
N LEU A 120 5.86 -7.55 12.44
CA LEU A 120 5.15 -7.49 13.72
C LEU A 120 3.70 -7.98 13.62
N TYR A 121 3.04 -7.72 12.49
CA TYR A 121 1.67 -8.16 12.23
C TYR A 121 1.57 -9.51 11.51
N GLY A 122 2.66 -10.27 11.44
CA GLY A 122 2.68 -11.66 11.00
C GLY A 122 2.91 -11.88 9.51
N ALA A 123 3.63 -10.97 8.84
CA ALA A 123 4.01 -11.20 7.45
C ALA A 123 4.87 -12.46 7.30
N ASP A 124 4.53 -13.30 6.32
CA ASP A 124 5.37 -14.43 5.92
C ASP A 124 6.55 -13.92 5.09
N ILE A 125 7.70 -13.79 5.74
CA ILE A 125 8.93 -13.29 5.12
C ILE A 125 9.57 -14.27 4.11
N TYR A 126 9.16 -15.54 4.15
CA TYR A 126 9.63 -16.59 3.24
C TYR A 126 8.63 -16.92 2.12
N HIS A 127 7.52 -16.18 2.07
CA HIS A 127 6.52 -16.36 1.02
C HIS A 127 7.16 -16.23 -0.36
N LYS A 128 6.81 -17.13 -1.27
CA LYS A 128 7.28 -17.11 -2.66
C LYS A 128 6.15 -16.69 -3.59
N ASN A 129 6.46 -15.74 -4.45
CA ASN A 129 5.53 -15.31 -5.50
C ASN A 129 5.36 -16.40 -6.58
N ARG A 130 4.59 -16.11 -7.64
CA ARG A 130 4.32 -17.07 -8.73
C ARG A 130 5.56 -17.48 -9.52
N ASP A 131 6.64 -16.68 -9.47
CA ASP A 131 7.95 -17.03 -10.05
C ASP A 131 8.81 -17.90 -9.11
N GLY A 132 8.28 -18.30 -7.96
CA GLY A 132 8.97 -19.08 -6.94
C GLY A 132 10.03 -18.29 -6.17
N LYS A 133 9.96 -16.96 -6.21
CA LYS A 133 10.94 -16.06 -5.58
C LYS A 133 10.37 -15.45 -4.30
N ASP A 134 11.13 -15.53 -3.22
CA ASP A 134 10.86 -14.79 -2.00
C ASP A 134 11.45 -13.37 -2.04
N ALA A 135 11.16 -12.58 -1.01
CA ALA A 135 11.62 -11.20 -0.93
C ALA A 135 13.16 -11.08 -1.05
N LEU A 136 13.90 -11.97 -0.40
CA LEU A 136 15.37 -11.94 -0.43
C LEU A 136 15.92 -12.23 -1.83
N ALA A 137 15.37 -13.24 -2.52
CA ALA A 137 15.77 -13.58 -3.90
C ALA A 137 15.51 -12.40 -4.86
N LEU A 138 14.35 -11.75 -4.75
CA LEU A 138 13.99 -10.60 -5.58
C LEU A 138 14.87 -9.39 -5.32
N VAL A 139 15.18 -9.08 -4.07
CA VAL A 139 16.07 -7.96 -3.72
C VAL A 139 17.49 -8.20 -4.25
N LYS A 140 18.01 -9.43 -4.15
CA LYS A 140 19.32 -9.80 -4.72
C LYS A 140 19.34 -9.62 -6.22
N GLU A 141 18.30 -10.04 -6.93
CA GLU A 141 18.18 -9.90 -8.39
C GLU A 141 18.19 -8.44 -8.80
N VAL A 142 17.39 -7.59 -8.15
CA VAL A 142 17.37 -6.14 -8.41
C VAL A 142 18.73 -5.51 -8.12
N SER A 143 19.37 -5.87 -7.00
CA SER A 143 20.70 -5.36 -6.65
C SER A 143 21.74 -5.73 -7.69
N GLN A 144 21.71 -6.96 -8.22
CA GLN A 144 22.60 -7.41 -9.27
C GLN A 144 22.38 -6.66 -10.59
N GLN A 145 21.12 -6.39 -10.94
CA GLN A 145 20.80 -5.59 -12.13
C GLN A 145 21.32 -4.15 -12.02
N ILE A 146 21.21 -3.54 -10.85
CA ILE A 146 21.75 -2.19 -10.57
C ILE A 146 23.28 -2.18 -10.71
N GLU A 147 23.96 -3.17 -10.15
CA GLU A 147 25.42 -3.30 -10.22
C GLU A 147 25.88 -3.46 -11.67
N ASN A 148 25.25 -4.36 -12.42
CA ASN A 148 25.54 -4.56 -13.85
C ASN A 148 25.31 -3.29 -14.68
N ALA A 149 24.26 -2.52 -14.38
CA ALA A 149 23.99 -1.25 -15.05
C ALA A 149 25.05 -0.19 -14.74
N LYS A 150 25.57 -0.13 -13.50
CA LYS A 150 26.69 0.75 -13.12
C LYS A 150 27.97 0.38 -13.85
N ASP A 151 28.30 -0.91 -13.93
CA ASP A 151 29.48 -1.40 -14.64
C ASP A 151 29.41 -1.10 -16.14
N ALA A 152 28.24 -1.29 -16.77
CA ALA A 152 28.00 -0.93 -18.17
C ALA A 152 28.14 0.58 -18.41
N ALA A 153 27.68 1.43 -17.49
CA ALA A 153 27.83 2.88 -17.57
C ALA A 153 29.30 3.35 -17.36
N ALA A 154 30.08 2.64 -16.51
CA ALA A 154 31.48 2.93 -16.25
C ALA A 154 32.44 2.46 -17.39
N GLY A 155 31.99 1.49 -18.22
CA GLY A 155 32.76 0.97 -19.37
C GLY A 155 32.71 1.82 -20.63
N ASN A 156 31.98 2.93 -20.61
CA ASN A 156 31.90 3.90 -21.68
C ASN A 156 32.71 5.15 -21.26
#